data_e21e4cabbe68eb0437c08c2e30ade99b
#
_entry.id   e21e4cabbe68eb0437c08c2e30ade99b
#
_cell.length_a   1.000
_cell.length_b   1.000
_cell.length_c   1.000
_cell.angle_alpha   90.00
_cell.angle_beta   90.00
_cell.angle_gamma   90.00
#
_symmetry.space_group_name_H-M   'P 1'
#
loop_
_entity.id
_entity.type
_entity.pdbx_description
1 polymer ?
#
loop_
_entity_poly.entity_id
_entity_poly.type
_entity_poly.pdbx_seq_one_letter_code
_entity_poly.pdbx_strand_id
1 'polypeptide(L)'
;MHRKKGLYTRVYFIVHGAMLRKTFGTGKYLAIKNKIRYDYSVGLQNVPRCKGEIMDTVFFDMDGTLIDTEKYYNVCWCEAIAKFGYTITKEEALDLRSLGRPHVYRFFEEKYGKGFPYDEMRAYRKKIMEEMLKRDGITVKPGAKEILLWLKSRQIRCMIATATDLERTNRYLEMAGLSSYFDEIISAVMVKNGKPSPDIYQLACEKAGRMPSDCIAIEDSPNGVRAAAAAGCRVFMIPDLDEPDEATRALCEGVFPSLSELRRHFVKIL
;
A
#
# COMPACT_ATOMS: atom_id res chain seq x y z
N MET A 1 -16.71 40.70 -41.77
CA MET A 1 -15.74 39.59 -41.78
C MET A 1 -15.22 39.37 -40.36
N HIS A 2 -15.83 38.46 -39.60
CA HIS A 2 -15.34 38.08 -38.27
C HIS A 2 -14.46 36.81 -38.38
N ARG A 3 -13.14 37.00 -38.20
CA ARG A 3 -12.20 35.88 -38.08
C ARG A 3 -12.44 35.19 -36.71
N LYS A 4 -13.03 34.00 -36.73
CA LYS A 4 -13.01 33.08 -35.54
C LYS A 4 -11.56 32.67 -35.29
N LYS A 5 -10.96 33.17 -34.21
CA LYS A 5 -9.68 32.63 -33.68
C LYS A 5 -9.95 31.23 -33.14
N GLY A 6 -9.54 30.21 -33.87
CA GLY A 6 -9.60 28.82 -33.41
C GLY A 6 -8.72 28.64 -32.16
N LEU A 7 -9.30 28.05 -31.11
CA LEU A 7 -8.55 27.67 -29.91
C LEU A 7 -7.70 26.44 -30.28
N TYR A 8 -6.40 26.55 -30.17
CA TYR A 8 -5.47 25.44 -30.39
C TYR A 8 -4.85 25.04 -29.07
N THR A 9 -4.97 23.74 -28.73
CA THR A 9 -4.32 23.18 -27.53
C THR A 9 -2.95 22.66 -27.91
N ARG A 10 -1.92 23.09 -27.19
CA ARG A 10 -0.54 22.64 -27.37
C ARG A 10 -0.29 21.47 -26.44
N VAL A 11 0.14 20.34 -26.98
CA VAL A 11 0.51 19.15 -26.22
C VAL A 11 1.98 18.85 -26.48
N TYR A 12 2.73 18.60 -25.43
CA TYR A 12 4.14 18.26 -25.49
C TYR A 12 4.30 16.78 -25.19
N PHE A 13 5.10 16.08 -25.98
CA PHE A 13 5.47 14.68 -25.78
C PHE A 13 6.99 14.60 -25.62
N ILE A 14 7.44 13.83 -24.67
CA ILE A 14 8.86 13.49 -24.53
C ILE A 14 9.05 12.08 -25.06
N VAL A 15 9.80 11.91 -26.14
CA VAL A 15 10.14 10.61 -26.71
C VAL A 15 11.66 10.57 -26.85
N HIS A 16 12.30 9.61 -26.20
CA HIS A 16 13.77 9.43 -26.22
C HIS A 16 14.57 10.69 -25.85
N GLY A 17 14.10 11.43 -24.84
CA GLY A 17 14.77 12.65 -24.36
C GLY A 17 14.58 13.91 -25.23
N ALA A 18 13.82 13.82 -26.32
CA ALA A 18 13.49 14.95 -27.14
C ALA A 18 12.07 15.46 -26.91
N MET A 19 11.89 16.77 -26.68
CA MET A 19 10.58 17.40 -26.49
C MET A 19 9.94 17.60 -27.86
N LEU A 20 8.93 16.80 -28.20
CA LEU A 20 8.15 16.96 -29.42
C LEU A 20 6.88 17.76 -29.15
N ARG A 21 6.71 18.87 -29.88
CA ARG A 21 5.54 19.74 -29.82
C ARG A 21 4.55 19.38 -30.91
N LYS A 22 3.32 19.07 -30.58
CA LYS A 22 2.22 18.90 -31.53
C LYS A 22 1.05 19.81 -31.18
N THR A 23 0.49 20.49 -32.16
CA THR A 23 -0.66 21.40 -32.00
C THR A 23 -1.89 20.74 -32.61
N PHE A 24 -2.96 20.60 -31.83
CA PHE A 24 -4.22 20.00 -32.26
C PHE A 24 -5.37 20.99 -32.13
N GLY A 25 -6.31 20.95 -33.07
CA GLY A 25 -7.61 21.61 -32.90
C GLY A 25 -8.48 20.87 -31.91
N THR A 26 -9.36 21.58 -31.24
CA THR A 26 -10.18 21.11 -30.09
C THR A 26 -10.94 19.80 -30.34
N GLY A 27 -11.37 19.51 -31.57
CA GLY A 27 -12.09 18.27 -31.90
C GLY A 27 -11.23 16.99 -31.90
N LYS A 28 -9.90 17.11 -32.06
CA LYS A 28 -8.98 15.96 -32.07
C LYS A 28 -8.46 15.59 -30.68
N TYR A 29 -8.56 16.51 -29.71
CA TYR A 29 -8.11 16.28 -28.34
C TYR A 29 -9.02 15.27 -27.61
N LEU A 30 -10.32 15.32 -27.83
CA LEU A 30 -11.26 14.35 -27.23
C LEU A 30 -11.03 12.91 -27.74
N ALA A 31 -10.67 12.77 -29.02
CA ALA A 31 -10.40 11.45 -29.63
C ALA A 31 -9.11 10.81 -29.10
N ILE A 32 -8.10 11.63 -28.72
CA ILE A 32 -6.85 11.12 -28.16
C ILE A 32 -7.05 10.69 -26.69
N LYS A 33 -7.87 11.41 -25.92
CA LYS A 33 -8.15 11.07 -24.50
C LYS A 33 -8.77 9.67 -24.35
N ASN A 34 -9.54 9.21 -25.34
CA ASN A 34 -10.18 7.90 -25.35
C ASN A 34 -9.31 6.76 -25.93
N LYS A 35 -8.11 7.07 -26.49
CA LYS A 35 -7.21 6.08 -27.11
C LYS A 35 -5.92 5.82 -26.38
N ILE A 36 -5.59 6.60 -25.34
CA ILE A 36 -4.40 6.34 -24.53
C ILE A 36 -4.74 5.20 -23.55
N ARG A 37 -4.58 3.97 -24.04
CA ARG A 37 -4.37 2.82 -23.15
C ARG A 37 -2.91 2.88 -22.73
N TYR A 38 -2.65 3.08 -21.45
CA TYR A 38 -1.31 2.91 -20.91
C TYR A 38 -0.98 1.42 -20.96
N ASP A 39 -0.02 1.06 -21.78
CA ASP A 39 0.54 -0.29 -21.81
C ASP A 39 1.62 -0.38 -20.72
N TYR A 40 1.28 -0.95 -19.58
CA TYR A 40 2.17 -1.14 -18.42
C TYR A 40 3.24 -2.24 -18.65
N SER A 41 3.27 -2.88 -19.83
CA SER A 41 4.21 -3.96 -20.15
C SER A 41 5.61 -3.52 -20.57
N VAL A 42 5.82 -2.21 -20.80
CA VAL A 42 7.15 -1.68 -21.16
C VAL A 42 7.83 -1.20 -19.89
N GLY A 43 8.78 -1.98 -19.40
CA GLY A 43 9.60 -1.66 -18.24
C GLY A 43 10.26 -0.28 -18.39
N LEU A 44 9.80 0.69 -17.61
CA LEU A 44 10.41 2.01 -17.45
C LEU A 44 11.62 1.92 -16.51
N GLN A 45 12.65 1.18 -16.93
CA GLN A 45 13.97 1.27 -16.32
C GLN A 45 14.72 2.42 -17.00
N ASN A 46 15.11 3.44 -16.22
CA ASN A 46 15.98 4.58 -16.61
C ASN A 46 15.33 5.77 -17.36
N VAL A 47 14.24 6.35 -16.82
CA VAL A 47 13.95 7.76 -17.13
C VAL A 47 14.69 8.62 -16.11
N PRO A 48 15.57 9.57 -16.51
CA PRO A 48 16.22 10.47 -15.56
C PRO A 48 15.15 11.29 -14.82
N ARG A 49 15.11 11.20 -13.50
CA ARG A 49 14.20 12.02 -12.67
C ARG A 49 14.57 13.50 -12.86
N CYS A 50 13.63 14.31 -13.33
CA CYS A 50 13.77 15.76 -13.25
C CYS A 50 13.83 16.16 -11.76
N LYS A 51 14.86 16.89 -11.35
CA LYS A 51 14.95 17.50 -10.01
C LYS A 51 13.75 18.43 -9.85
N GLY A 52 12.77 18.05 -9.00
CA GLY A 52 11.59 18.85 -8.72
C GLY A 52 10.24 18.14 -8.84
N GLU A 53 10.20 16.80 -9.03
CA GLU A 53 8.95 16.06 -8.99
C GLU A 53 8.42 16.06 -7.56
N ILE A 54 7.30 16.76 -7.37
CA ILE A 54 6.63 16.90 -6.07
C ILE A 54 6.00 15.55 -5.75
N MET A 55 6.55 14.87 -4.76
CA MET A 55 5.93 13.71 -4.16
C MET A 55 4.76 14.19 -3.31
N ASP A 56 3.55 13.90 -3.74
CA ASP A 56 2.33 14.44 -3.14
C ASP A 56 1.37 13.36 -2.60
N THR A 57 1.77 12.09 -2.67
CA THR A 57 0.92 10.96 -2.27
C THR A 57 1.72 9.90 -1.49
N VAL A 58 1.21 9.54 -0.31
CA VAL A 58 1.78 8.51 0.56
C VAL A 58 0.71 7.47 0.86
N PHE A 59 1.03 6.21 0.61
CA PHE A 59 0.24 5.05 0.98
C PHE A 59 0.77 4.47 2.29
N PHE A 60 -0.12 4.21 3.21
CA PHE A 60 0.20 3.53 4.46
C PHE A 60 -0.44 2.15 4.48
N ASP A 61 0.33 1.13 4.82
CA ASP A 61 -0.29 -0.04 5.42
C ASP A 61 -0.87 0.34 6.79
N MET A 62 -1.80 -0.44 7.30
CA MET A 62 -2.49 -0.15 8.54
C MET A 62 -1.96 -0.97 9.71
N ASP A 63 -2.10 -2.30 9.60
CA ASP A 63 -1.80 -3.25 10.67
C ASP A 63 -0.28 -3.39 10.83
N GLY A 64 0.28 -3.15 12.02
CA GLY A 64 1.73 -3.14 12.24
C GLY A 64 2.42 -1.83 11.87
N THR A 65 1.88 -1.06 10.91
CA THR A 65 2.45 0.22 10.47
C THR A 65 1.89 1.41 11.25
N LEU A 66 0.57 1.58 11.28
CA LEU A 66 -0.11 2.70 11.96
C LEU A 66 -0.66 2.32 13.32
N ILE A 67 -1.12 1.08 13.45
CA ILE A 67 -1.72 0.52 14.66
C ILE A 67 -1.03 -0.78 15.04
N ASP A 68 -0.89 -1.00 16.34
CA ASP A 68 -0.18 -2.15 16.92
C ASP A 68 -1.12 -3.37 17.04
N THR A 69 -1.50 -3.93 15.89
CA THR A 69 -2.43 -5.05 15.79
C THR A 69 -1.77 -6.39 15.42
N GLU A 70 -0.56 -6.37 14.86
CA GLU A 70 0.13 -7.60 14.41
C GLU A 70 0.43 -8.57 15.57
N LYS A 71 0.73 -8.07 16.76
CA LYS A 71 0.88 -8.91 17.95
C LYS A 71 -0.38 -9.75 18.26
N TYR A 72 -1.58 -9.19 18.05
CA TYR A 72 -2.84 -9.91 18.20
C TYR A 72 -3.05 -10.90 17.04
N TYR A 73 -2.73 -10.50 15.80
CA TYR A 73 -2.82 -11.40 14.65
C TYR A 73 -1.99 -12.66 14.84
N ASN A 74 -0.75 -12.52 15.31
CA ASN A 74 0.15 -13.65 15.55
C ASN A 74 -0.43 -14.64 16.58
N VAL A 75 -0.88 -14.13 17.74
CA VAL A 75 -1.51 -14.95 18.79
C VAL A 75 -2.78 -15.60 18.28
N CYS A 76 -3.67 -14.84 17.62
CA CYS A 76 -4.93 -15.35 17.13
C CYS A 76 -4.77 -16.39 16.01
N TRP A 77 -3.72 -16.30 15.16
CA TRP A 77 -3.43 -17.34 14.19
C TRP A 77 -3.00 -18.64 14.88
N CYS A 78 -2.09 -18.58 15.85
CA CYS A 78 -1.66 -19.75 16.59
C CYS A 78 -2.85 -20.42 17.30
N GLU A 79 -3.71 -19.65 17.96
CA GLU A 79 -4.90 -20.15 18.65
C GLU A 79 -5.92 -20.76 17.67
N ALA A 80 -6.21 -20.08 16.57
CA ALA A 80 -7.15 -20.58 15.57
C ALA A 80 -6.67 -21.87 14.93
N ILE A 81 -5.41 -21.96 14.57
CA ILE A 81 -4.79 -23.16 13.97
C ILE A 81 -4.84 -24.33 14.95
N ALA A 82 -4.50 -24.10 16.23
CA ALA A 82 -4.59 -25.11 17.29
C ALA A 82 -6.01 -25.60 17.53
N LYS A 83 -7.02 -24.72 17.48
CA LYS A 83 -8.44 -25.06 17.63
C LYS A 83 -8.92 -26.09 16.60
N PHE A 84 -8.36 -26.08 15.40
CA PHE A 84 -8.70 -26.99 14.31
C PHE A 84 -7.77 -28.22 14.25
N GLY A 85 -6.93 -28.43 15.25
CA GLY A 85 -6.07 -29.63 15.40
C GLY A 85 -4.76 -29.55 14.62
N TYR A 86 -4.36 -28.35 14.15
CA TYR A 86 -3.08 -28.12 13.49
C TYR A 86 -2.11 -27.36 14.41
N THR A 87 -0.85 -27.23 14.00
CA THR A 87 0.18 -26.52 14.76
C THR A 87 0.96 -25.57 13.86
N ILE A 88 1.21 -24.36 14.35
CA ILE A 88 2.10 -23.36 13.72
C ILE A 88 2.92 -22.71 14.82
N THR A 89 4.20 -22.44 14.57
CA THR A 89 4.99 -21.65 15.51
C THR A 89 4.69 -20.16 15.36
N LYS A 90 5.09 -19.37 16.36
CA LYS A 90 4.95 -17.91 16.29
C LYS A 90 5.77 -17.31 15.16
N GLU A 91 6.95 -17.88 14.91
CA GLU A 91 7.88 -17.49 13.86
C GLU A 91 7.25 -17.75 12.49
N GLU A 92 6.71 -18.96 12.26
CA GLU A 92 6.02 -19.29 11.01
C GLU A 92 4.75 -18.46 10.79
N ALA A 93 4.06 -18.05 11.85
CA ALA A 93 2.89 -17.19 11.76
C ALA A 93 3.24 -15.77 11.30
N LEU A 94 4.52 -15.34 11.40
CA LEU A 94 4.97 -14.06 10.85
C LEU A 94 4.85 -14.00 9.31
N ASP A 95 5.02 -15.14 8.63
CA ASP A 95 4.88 -15.22 7.16
C ASP A 95 3.44 -14.93 6.69
N LEU A 96 2.46 -15.04 7.59
CA LEU A 96 1.05 -14.73 7.30
C LEU A 96 0.74 -13.23 7.30
N ARG A 97 1.68 -12.38 7.78
CA ARG A 97 1.48 -10.93 7.83
C ARG A 97 1.29 -10.35 6.44
N SER A 98 0.24 -9.59 6.29
CA SER A 98 -0.16 -8.99 5.02
C SER A 98 -0.33 -9.98 3.85
N LEU A 99 -0.24 -11.31 4.11
CA LEU A 99 -0.37 -12.33 3.07
C LEU A 99 -1.83 -12.45 2.60
N GLY A 100 -2.07 -12.02 1.37
CA GLY A 100 -3.40 -11.98 0.77
C GLY A 100 -3.73 -13.22 -0.06
N ARG A 101 -5.00 -13.29 -0.51
CA ARG A 101 -5.44 -14.30 -1.48
C ARG A 101 -4.82 -14.03 -2.86
N PRO A 102 -4.44 -15.03 -3.66
CA PRO A 102 -4.58 -16.47 -3.38
C PRO A 102 -3.39 -17.07 -2.59
N HIS A 103 -2.37 -16.27 -2.27
CA HIS A 103 -1.08 -16.73 -1.71
C HIS A 103 -1.27 -17.45 -0.37
N VAL A 104 -2.16 -16.95 0.49
CA VAL A 104 -2.43 -17.55 1.80
C VAL A 104 -3.03 -18.96 1.68
N TYR A 105 -3.87 -19.23 0.67
CA TYR A 105 -4.37 -20.59 0.43
C TYR A 105 -3.23 -21.54 0.06
N ARG A 106 -2.34 -21.09 -0.82
CA ARG A 106 -1.17 -21.88 -1.22
C ARG A 106 -0.27 -22.19 -0.02
N PHE A 107 0.03 -21.20 0.82
CA PHE A 107 0.81 -21.38 2.03
C PHE A 107 0.25 -22.51 2.92
N PHE A 108 -1.06 -22.49 3.19
CA PHE A 108 -1.69 -23.49 4.02
C PHE A 108 -1.80 -24.87 3.34
N GLU A 109 -2.05 -24.89 2.02
CA GLU A 109 -2.09 -26.13 1.25
C GLU A 109 -0.71 -26.82 1.18
N GLU A 110 0.36 -26.04 1.01
CA GLU A 110 1.72 -26.56 1.05
C GLU A 110 2.11 -27.08 2.43
N LYS A 111 1.69 -26.40 3.50
CA LYS A 111 2.05 -26.76 4.87
C LYS A 111 1.24 -27.95 5.43
N TYR A 112 -0.06 -27.98 5.17
CA TYR A 112 -0.99 -28.94 5.81
C TYR A 112 -1.73 -29.84 4.83
N GLY A 113 -1.55 -29.66 3.54
CA GLY A 113 -2.19 -30.44 2.49
C GLY A 113 -3.51 -29.86 2.00
N LYS A 114 -4.03 -30.49 0.92
CA LYS A 114 -5.32 -30.12 0.32
C LYS A 114 -6.46 -30.35 1.30
N GLY A 115 -7.44 -29.42 1.29
CA GLY A 115 -8.61 -29.50 2.15
C GLY A 115 -8.44 -28.80 3.50
N PHE A 116 -7.34 -28.08 3.74
CA PHE A 116 -7.17 -27.27 4.93
C PHE A 116 -8.32 -26.23 5.04
N PRO A 117 -9.02 -26.16 6.19
CA PRO A 117 -10.25 -25.35 6.33
C PRO A 117 -9.92 -23.86 6.61
N TYR A 118 -9.23 -23.23 5.67
CA TYR A 118 -8.72 -21.86 5.84
C TYR A 118 -9.81 -20.84 6.16
N ASP A 119 -10.95 -20.86 5.45
CA ASP A 119 -11.97 -19.82 5.61
C ASP A 119 -12.68 -19.92 6.96
N GLU A 120 -12.95 -21.13 7.46
CA GLU A 120 -13.54 -21.37 8.79
C GLU A 120 -12.56 -20.95 9.89
N MET A 121 -11.31 -21.33 9.74
CA MET A 121 -10.25 -20.98 10.68
C MET A 121 -10.00 -19.46 10.70
N ARG A 122 -10.01 -18.82 9.53
CA ARG A 122 -9.92 -17.36 9.41
C ARG A 122 -11.12 -16.66 10.08
N ALA A 123 -12.32 -17.22 9.93
CA ALA A 123 -13.51 -16.69 10.61
C ALA A 123 -13.37 -16.77 12.14
N TYR A 124 -12.89 -17.90 12.65
CA TYR A 124 -12.62 -18.05 14.09
C TYR A 124 -11.53 -17.09 14.56
N ARG A 125 -10.41 -17.00 13.85
CA ARG A 125 -9.35 -16.02 14.16
C ARG A 125 -9.89 -14.57 14.23
N LYS A 126 -10.74 -14.18 13.27
CA LYS A 126 -11.37 -12.85 13.29
C LYS A 126 -12.19 -12.63 14.55
N LYS A 127 -12.96 -13.63 14.97
CA LYS A 127 -13.80 -13.55 16.17
C LYS A 127 -12.96 -13.32 17.42
N ILE A 128 -11.95 -14.14 17.66
CA ILE A 128 -11.11 -14.01 18.87
C ILE A 128 -10.32 -12.69 18.87
N MET A 129 -9.86 -12.23 17.70
CA MET A 129 -9.20 -10.94 17.58
C MET A 129 -10.14 -9.77 17.91
N GLU A 130 -11.40 -9.81 17.47
CA GLU A 130 -12.38 -8.80 17.84
C GLU A 130 -12.65 -8.74 19.34
N GLU A 131 -12.72 -9.90 19.99
CA GLU A 131 -12.89 -10.00 21.45
C GLU A 131 -11.68 -9.38 22.19
N MET A 132 -10.46 -9.67 21.73
CA MET A 132 -9.24 -9.05 22.27
C MET A 132 -9.24 -7.53 22.09
N LEU A 133 -9.53 -7.04 20.88
CA LEU A 133 -9.51 -5.60 20.59
C LEU A 133 -10.65 -4.85 21.31
N LYS A 134 -11.80 -5.47 21.57
CA LYS A 134 -12.86 -4.89 22.41
C LYS A 134 -12.41 -4.73 23.85
N ARG A 135 -11.63 -5.66 24.37
CA ARG A 135 -11.11 -5.64 25.74
C ARG A 135 -9.95 -4.64 25.90
N ASP A 136 -8.99 -4.67 24.98
CA ASP A 136 -7.69 -4.01 25.12
C ASP A 136 -7.63 -2.66 24.38
N GLY A 137 -8.56 -2.42 23.46
CA GLY A 137 -8.52 -1.26 22.55
C GLY A 137 -7.50 -1.43 21.44
N ILE A 138 -7.33 -0.37 20.64
CA ILE A 138 -6.31 -0.28 19.57
C ILE A 138 -5.25 0.72 19.97
N THR A 139 -4.00 0.27 20.03
CA THR A 139 -2.85 1.13 20.28
C THR A 139 -2.34 1.71 18.96
N VAL A 140 -2.17 3.02 18.91
CA VAL A 140 -1.56 3.71 17.76
C VAL A 140 -0.05 3.61 17.87
N LYS A 141 0.63 3.28 16.78
CA LYS A 141 2.10 3.18 16.73
C LYS A 141 2.76 4.54 17.01
N PRO A 142 3.89 4.57 17.73
CA PRO A 142 4.61 5.81 18.02
C PRO A 142 4.97 6.58 16.74
N GLY A 143 4.66 7.87 16.71
CA GLY A 143 4.93 8.74 15.56
C GLY A 143 3.87 8.73 14.47
N ALA A 144 2.83 7.87 14.54
CA ALA A 144 1.82 7.79 13.49
C ALA A 144 1.01 9.09 13.36
N LYS A 145 0.51 9.63 14.45
CA LYS A 145 -0.24 10.90 14.43
C LYS A 145 0.64 12.07 13.98
N GLU A 146 1.88 12.12 14.45
CA GLU A 146 2.83 13.17 14.14
C GLU A 146 3.22 13.21 12.66
N ILE A 147 3.48 12.06 12.04
CA ILE A 147 3.78 12.00 10.59
C ILE A 147 2.56 12.36 9.76
N LEU A 148 1.36 11.87 10.12
CA LEU A 148 0.11 12.18 9.42
C LEU A 148 -0.25 13.67 9.51
N LEU A 149 -0.13 14.29 10.67
CA LEU A 149 -0.31 15.74 10.86
C LEU A 149 0.69 16.54 10.01
N TRP A 150 1.94 16.11 9.99
CA TRP A 150 2.99 16.76 9.21
C TRP A 150 2.72 16.67 7.71
N LEU A 151 2.37 15.47 7.18
CA LEU A 151 2.01 15.28 5.78
C LEU A 151 0.80 16.14 5.39
N LYS A 152 -0.23 16.17 6.24
CA LYS A 152 -1.42 17.01 6.03
C LYS A 152 -1.07 18.50 5.97
N SER A 153 -0.14 18.97 6.83
CA SER A 153 0.31 20.37 6.81
C SER A 153 1.06 20.75 5.52
N ARG A 154 1.58 19.76 4.80
CA ARG A 154 2.25 19.89 3.50
C ARG A 154 1.33 19.64 2.31
N GLN A 155 0.04 19.42 2.57
CA GLN A 155 -0.96 19.06 1.54
C GLN A 155 -0.60 17.76 0.79
N ILE A 156 0.16 16.87 1.43
CA ILE A 156 0.48 15.55 0.90
C ILE A 156 -0.69 14.62 1.16
N ARG A 157 -1.19 13.99 0.12
CA ARG A 157 -2.32 13.06 0.16
C ARG A 157 -1.92 11.78 0.87
N CYS A 158 -2.75 11.34 1.83
CA CYS A 158 -2.54 10.09 2.55
C CYS A 158 -3.67 9.11 2.23
N MET A 159 -3.31 7.88 1.88
CA MET A 159 -4.26 6.80 1.60
C MET A 159 -3.85 5.53 2.33
N ILE A 160 -4.82 4.67 2.65
CA ILE A 160 -4.58 3.34 3.20
C ILE A 160 -4.49 2.31 2.08
N ALA A 161 -3.54 1.37 2.18
CA ALA A 161 -3.42 0.19 1.31
C ALA A 161 -3.22 -1.07 2.18
N THR A 162 -4.33 -1.73 2.58
CA THR A 162 -4.32 -2.77 3.60
C THR A 162 -4.84 -4.12 3.14
N ALA A 163 -4.31 -5.22 3.71
CA ALA A 163 -4.83 -6.58 3.55
C ALA A 163 -6.14 -6.83 4.35
N THR A 164 -6.51 -5.90 5.23
CA THR A 164 -7.75 -5.97 6.02
C THR A 164 -8.96 -5.54 5.17
N ASP A 165 -10.13 -6.14 5.42
CA ASP A 165 -11.37 -5.77 4.72
C ASP A 165 -11.84 -4.35 5.12
N LEU A 166 -12.61 -3.72 4.22
CA LEU A 166 -12.99 -2.31 4.34
C LEU A 166 -13.76 -1.99 5.62
N GLU A 167 -14.67 -2.88 6.04
CA GLU A 167 -15.49 -2.67 7.24
C GLU A 167 -14.60 -2.60 8.49
N ARG A 168 -13.69 -3.57 8.67
CA ARG A 168 -12.75 -3.57 9.80
C ARG A 168 -11.76 -2.44 9.73
N THR A 169 -11.28 -2.10 8.53
CA THR A 169 -10.35 -0.97 8.34
C THR A 169 -10.98 0.32 8.85
N ASN A 170 -12.21 0.64 8.43
CA ASN A 170 -12.92 1.82 8.91
C ASN A 170 -13.08 1.82 10.43
N ARG A 171 -13.53 0.70 11.00
CA ARG A 171 -13.72 0.55 12.45
C ARG A 171 -12.40 0.73 13.22
N TYR A 172 -11.32 0.14 12.75
CA TYR A 172 -10.02 0.24 13.41
C TYR A 172 -9.45 1.66 13.35
N LEU A 173 -9.56 2.33 12.20
CA LEU A 173 -9.16 3.73 12.06
C LEU A 173 -10.00 4.65 12.95
N GLU A 174 -11.30 4.38 13.10
CA GLU A 174 -12.17 5.13 14.00
C GLU A 174 -11.77 4.93 15.46
N MET A 175 -11.58 3.67 15.90
CA MET A 175 -11.11 3.34 17.26
C MET A 175 -9.74 3.96 17.57
N ALA A 176 -8.85 4.04 16.58
CA ALA A 176 -7.54 4.67 16.69
C ALA A 176 -7.57 6.21 16.63
N GLY A 177 -8.71 6.81 16.22
CA GLY A 177 -8.83 8.25 15.97
C GLY A 177 -7.98 8.72 14.82
N LEU A 178 -7.87 7.90 13.76
CA LEU A 178 -7.04 8.17 12.57
C LEU A 178 -7.84 8.39 11.28
N SER A 179 -9.16 8.15 11.27
CA SER A 179 -9.99 8.19 10.04
C SER A 179 -9.88 9.50 9.26
N SER A 180 -9.79 10.64 9.95
CA SER A 180 -9.77 11.97 9.33
C SER A 180 -8.46 12.35 8.62
N TYR A 181 -7.46 11.48 8.68
CA TYR A 181 -6.15 11.73 8.04
C TYR A 181 -6.07 11.15 6.62
N PHE A 182 -6.99 10.26 6.25
CA PHE A 182 -6.91 9.53 4.99
C PHE A 182 -7.99 9.97 4.01
N ASP A 183 -7.58 10.19 2.77
CA ASP A 183 -8.46 10.59 1.67
C ASP A 183 -9.20 9.39 1.07
N GLU A 184 -8.58 8.19 1.09
CA GLU A 184 -9.17 6.98 0.53
C GLU A 184 -8.56 5.72 1.19
N ILE A 185 -9.33 4.63 1.19
CA ILE A 185 -8.93 3.33 1.69
C ILE A 185 -8.97 2.33 0.55
N ILE A 186 -7.84 1.72 0.25
CA ILE A 186 -7.71 0.60 -0.68
C ILE A 186 -7.55 -0.68 0.13
N SER A 187 -8.56 -1.52 0.07
CA SER A 187 -8.62 -2.80 0.80
C SER A 187 -8.38 -3.97 -0.14
N ALA A 188 -7.80 -5.05 0.38
CA ALA A 188 -7.54 -6.28 -0.36
C ALA A 188 -8.80 -6.92 -0.97
N VAL A 189 -10.01 -6.57 -0.52
CA VAL A 189 -11.26 -7.03 -1.14
C VAL A 189 -11.54 -6.37 -2.50
N MET A 190 -10.85 -5.28 -2.82
CA MET A 190 -11.01 -4.53 -4.07
C MET A 190 -10.12 -5.07 -5.19
N VAL A 191 -9.22 -6.01 -4.91
CA VAL A 191 -8.25 -6.55 -5.87
C VAL A 191 -8.37 -8.06 -5.99
N LYS A 192 -7.90 -8.60 -7.12
CA LYS A 192 -7.91 -10.04 -7.36
C LYS A 192 -6.84 -10.76 -6.56
N ASN A 193 -5.62 -10.22 -6.56
CA ASN A 193 -4.49 -10.80 -5.87
C ASN A 193 -4.04 -9.87 -4.74
N GLY A 194 -4.00 -10.39 -3.52
CA GLY A 194 -3.48 -9.65 -2.37
C GLY A 194 -1.95 -9.65 -2.32
N LYS A 195 -1.39 -8.88 -1.38
CA LYS A 195 0.06 -8.86 -1.12
C LYS A 195 0.61 -10.29 -1.00
N PRO A 196 1.77 -10.62 -1.55
CA PRO A 196 2.79 -9.74 -2.12
C PRO A 196 2.56 -9.33 -3.59
N SER A 197 1.40 -9.63 -4.20
CA SER A 197 1.08 -9.14 -5.55
C SER A 197 0.91 -7.61 -5.55
N PRO A 198 1.30 -6.92 -6.65
CA PRO A 198 1.29 -5.45 -6.71
C PRO A 198 -0.10 -4.83 -6.81
N ASP A 199 -1.13 -5.63 -7.05
CA ASP A 199 -2.48 -5.20 -7.43
C ASP A 199 -3.03 -4.08 -6.53
N ILE A 200 -2.83 -4.17 -5.20
CA ILE A 200 -3.37 -3.20 -4.26
C ILE A 200 -2.70 -1.82 -4.39
N TYR A 201 -1.38 -1.79 -4.61
CA TYR A 201 -0.65 -0.55 -4.80
C TYR A 201 -0.85 0.03 -6.20
N GLN A 202 -1.01 -0.82 -7.22
CA GLN A 202 -1.40 -0.40 -8.57
C GLN A 202 -2.78 0.27 -8.54
N LEU A 203 -3.76 -0.33 -7.86
CA LEU A 203 -5.07 0.27 -7.67
C LEU A 203 -4.99 1.59 -6.87
N ALA A 204 -4.15 1.64 -5.83
CA ALA A 204 -3.94 2.86 -5.05
C ALA A 204 -3.37 4.00 -5.93
N CYS A 205 -2.39 3.71 -6.77
CA CYS A 205 -1.84 4.68 -7.73
C CYS A 205 -2.88 5.13 -8.76
N GLU A 206 -3.69 4.20 -9.30
CA GLU A 206 -4.80 4.51 -10.22
C GLU A 206 -5.80 5.47 -9.56
N LYS A 207 -6.23 5.17 -8.35
CA LYS A 207 -7.15 6.00 -7.56
C LYS A 207 -6.56 7.36 -7.20
N ALA A 208 -5.28 7.41 -6.89
CA ALA A 208 -4.56 8.65 -6.66
C ALA A 208 -4.39 9.48 -7.95
N GLY A 209 -4.48 8.86 -9.13
CA GLY A 209 -4.16 9.48 -10.42
C GLY A 209 -2.67 9.80 -10.55
N ARG A 210 -1.80 8.95 -9.98
CA ARG A 210 -0.35 9.12 -9.91
C ARG A 210 0.41 7.95 -10.52
N MET A 211 1.60 8.24 -11.01
CA MET A 211 2.54 7.18 -11.38
C MET A 211 3.10 6.52 -10.10
N PRO A 212 3.31 5.21 -10.08
CA PRO A 212 3.86 4.54 -8.90
C PRO A 212 5.18 5.14 -8.40
N SER A 213 6.06 5.57 -9.31
CA SER A 213 7.35 6.21 -8.98
C SER A 213 7.21 7.53 -8.20
N ASP A 214 6.04 8.19 -8.28
CA ASP A 214 5.73 9.45 -7.63
C ASP A 214 5.08 9.25 -6.26
N CYS A 215 4.80 7.98 -5.91
CA CYS A 215 4.14 7.60 -4.67
C CYS A 215 5.12 6.93 -3.71
N ILE A 216 4.94 7.22 -2.42
CA ILE A 216 5.59 6.48 -1.33
C ILE A 216 4.62 5.42 -0.79
N ALA A 217 5.16 4.25 -0.46
CA ALA A 217 4.50 3.25 0.37
C ALA A 217 5.26 3.07 1.68
N ILE A 218 4.53 3.04 2.79
CA ILE A 218 5.06 2.80 4.13
C ILE A 218 4.48 1.48 4.64
N GLU A 219 5.35 0.54 4.99
CA GLU A 219 5.03 -0.86 5.29
C GLU A 219 5.80 -1.38 6.49
N ASP A 220 5.30 -2.46 7.10
CA ASP A 220 5.97 -3.14 8.22
C ASP A 220 6.41 -4.57 7.87
N SER A 221 5.83 -5.16 6.82
CA SER A 221 5.96 -6.58 6.49
C SER A 221 6.68 -6.84 5.17
N PRO A 222 7.44 -7.96 5.05
CA PRO A 222 8.08 -8.35 3.79
C PRO A 222 7.08 -8.51 2.62
N ASN A 223 5.87 -9.04 2.88
CA ASN A 223 4.85 -9.20 1.85
C ASN A 223 4.34 -7.84 1.33
N GLY A 224 4.17 -6.88 2.23
CA GLY A 224 3.77 -5.54 1.85
C GLY A 224 4.86 -4.78 1.09
N VAL A 225 6.10 -4.86 1.56
CA VAL A 225 7.27 -4.29 0.86
C VAL A 225 7.39 -4.84 -0.56
N ARG A 226 7.29 -6.16 -0.74
CA ARG A 226 7.33 -6.79 -2.08
C ARG A 226 6.20 -6.30 -2.98
N ALA A 227 4.98 -6.17 -2.44
CA ALA A 227 3.83 -5.67 -3.20
C ALA A 227 4.03 -4.23 -3.67
N ALA A 228 4.47 -3.34 -2.80
CA ALA A 228 4.70 -1.94 -3.11
C ALA A 228 5.85 -1.75 -4.11
N ALA A 229 6.97 -2.45 -3.91
CA ALA A 229 8.11 -2.43 -4.81
C ALA A 229 7.76 -2.99 -6.20
N ALA A 230 7.02 -4.11 -6.25
CA ALA A 230 6.56 -4.69 -7.52
C ALA A 230 5.56 -3.78 -8.27
N ALA A 231 4.82 -2.93 -7.57
CA ALA A 231 4.00 -1.89 -8.18
C ALA A 231 4.83 -0.71 -8.73
N GLY A 232 6.09 -0.57 -8.31
CA GLY A 232 6.97 0.52 -8.70
C GLY A 232 6.93 1.73 -7.76
N CYS A 233 6.35 1.59 -6.57
CA CYS A 233 6.36 2.63 -5.55
C CYS A 233 7.74 2.77 -4.88
N ARG A 234 8.01 3.93 -4.31
CA ARG A 234 9.12 4.17 -3.39
C ARG A 234 8.74 3.60 -2.03
N VAL A 235 9.53 2.67 -1.50
CA VAL A 235 9.15 1.92 -0.30
C VAL A 235 9.99 2.32 0.88
N PHE A 236 9.33 2.63 2.01
CA PHE A 236 9.94 2.80 3.31
C PHE A 236 9.37 1.75 4.27
N MET A 237 10.25 1.06 5.00
CA MET A 237 9.82 0.04 5.95
C MET A 237 10.00 0.52 7.38
N ILE A 238 8.99 0.23 8.20
CA ILE A 238 9.00 0.38 9.65
C ILE A 238 8.82 -1.03 10.24
N PRO A 239 9.88 -1.78 10.50
CA PRO A 239 9.77 -3.14 11.02
C PRO A 239 8.93 -3.19 12.30
N ASP A 240 8.05 -4.18 12.41
CA ASP A 240 7.20 -4.37 13.59
C ASP A 240 7.66 -5.56 14.44
N LEU A 241 7.39 -6.79 14.00
CA LEU A 241 7.68 -8.00 14.80
C LEU A 241 9.04 -8.65 14.46
N ASP A 242 9.63 -8.34 13.32
CA ASP A 242 10.91 -8.87 12.86
C ASP A 242 11.64 -7.88 11.95
N GLU A 243 12.95 -7.99 11.93
CA GLU A 243 13.79 -7.21 11.03
C GLU A 243 13.73 -7.78 9.59
N PRO A 244 13.77 -6.90 8.56
CA PRO A 244 13.78 -7.36 7.17
C PRO A 244 15.07 -8.11 6.84
N ASP A 245 14.93 -9.21 6.10
CA ASP A 245 16.05 -9.89 5.46
C ASP A 245 16.72 -8.98 4.41
N GLU A 246 17.88 -9.39 3.92
CA GLU A 246 18.66 -8.62 2.95
C GLU A 246 17.88 -8.37 1.66
N ALA A 247 17.10 -9.36 1.19
CA ALA A 247 16.29 -9.25 -0.02
C ALA A 247 15.16 -8.24 0.14
N THR A 248 14.47 -8.22 1.28
CA THR A 248 13.43 -7.25 1.60
C THR A 248 14.03 -5.84 1.79
N ARG A 249 15.17 -5.74 2.48
CA ARG A 249 15.87 -4.48 2.69
C ARG A 249 16.32 -3.83 1.38
N ALA A 250 16.75 -4.63 0.39
CA ALA A 250 17.17 -4.15 -0.93
C ALA A 250 16.02 -3.54 -1.75
N LEU A 251 14.76 -3.83 -1.42
CA LEU A 251 13.56 -3.25 -2.06
C LEU A 251 13.17 -1.90 -1.45
N CYS A 252 13.73 -1.52 -0.31
CA CYS A 252 13.38 -0.30 0.41
C CYS A 252 14.33 0.84 0.06
N GLU A 253 13.80 2.06 -0.09
CA GLU A 253 14.62 3.29 -0.08
C GLU A 253 15.18 3.58 1.32
N GLY A 254 14.51 3.11 2.37
CA GLY A 254 14.97 3.21 3.74
C GLY A 254 14.18 2.31 4.69
N VAL A 255 14.87 1.87 5.74
CA VAL A 255 14.28 1.12 6.85
C VAL A 255 14.51 1.96 8.11
N PHE A 256 13.43 2.25 8.84
CA PHE A 256 13.47 3.14 10.00
C PHE A 256 12.85 2.45 11.22
N PRO A 257 13.37 2.67 12.42
CA PRO A 257 12.88 2.00 13.63
C PRO A 257 11.50 2.52 14.08
N SER A 258 11.03 3.64 13.52
CA SER A 258 9.71 4.19 13.85
C SER A 258 9.25 5.22 12.82
N LEU A 259 7.94 5.50 12.81
CA LEU A 259 7.34 6.58 12.01
C LEU A 259 7.89 7.97 12.42
N SER A 260 8.32 8.15 13.67
CA SER A 260 8.97 9.38 14.12
C SER A 260 10.31 9.61 13.42
N GLU A 261 11.13 8.55 13.27
CA GLU A 261 12.41 8.65 12.56
C GLU A 261 12.19 8.85 11.07
N LEU A 262 11.24 8.15 10.47
CA LEU A 262 10.86 8.35 9.08
C LEU A 262 10.40 9.80 8.83
N ARG A 263 9.58 10.38 9.74
CA ARG A 263 9.18 11.79 9.63
C ARG A 263 10.40 12.73 9.67
N ARG A 264 11.38 12.48 10.54
CA ARG A 264 12.62 13.28 10.57
C ARG A 264 13.41 13.19 9.26
N HIS A 265 13.41 12.02 8.64
CA HIS A 265 14.00 11.82 7.32
C HIS A 265 13.23 12.61 6.25
N PHE A 266 11.90 12.52 6.22
CA PHE A 266 11.06 13.24 5.27
C PHE A 266 11.22 14.77 5.37
N VAL A 267 11.37 15.32 6.58
CA VAL A 267 11.63 16.76 6.76
C VAL A 267 12.90 17.23 6.04
N LYS A 268 13.85 16.33 5.76
CA LYS A 268 15.12 16.65 5.08
C LYS A 268 15.04 16.54 3.57
N ILE A 269 14.10 15.75 3.05
CA ILE A 269 14.03 15.40 1.61
C ILE A 269 12.77 15.91 0.90
N LEU A 270 11.73 16.29 1.66
CA LEU A 270 10.47 16.89 1.21
C LEU A 270 10.33 18.33 1.72
#